data_0d78cc0d9efd1fde74c5a518859b11d0
#
_entry.id   0d78cc0d9efd1fde74c5a518859b11d0
#
_cell.length_a   1.000
_cell.length_b   1.000
_cell.length_c   1.000
_cell.angle_alpha   90.00
_cell.angle_beta   90.00
_cell.angle_gamma   90.00
#
_symmetry.space_group_name_H-M   'P 1'
#
loop_
_entity.id
_entity.type
_entity.pdbx_description
1 polymer ?
#
loop_
_entity_poly.entity_id
_entity_poly.type
_entity_poly.pdbx_seq_one_letter_code
_entity_poly.pdbx_strand_id
1 'polypeptide(L)'
;MPTDYLLSQLDVLEAESIHIMREVAAEFERPALLFSGGKDSIVMLALAEKAFRPANIPFPVMHVDTGHNFTEVIDFRDRRAAELGVRLIVASVQDSIDAGRVVEESGRWASRNKLQTTTLLDAIEDNRFDALFGGARRDEEKARAKERVFSFRDEFGQWDPKNQRPELWNLYNTRIRRGEHIRVFPISNWTELDIWDYIERENLEIPSIYYAHEREVFERDGILLADNQFVQRGDDEPLFTTTVRYRTVGDMTCTGAVSSTASTVAEVIAEVAATRITERGQTRADDRASEAAMEDRKREGYF
;
A
#
# COMPACT_ATOMS: atom_id res chain seq x y z
N MET A 1 33.27 21.98 -21.60
CA MET A 1 31.91 22.52 -21.41
C MET A 1 31.33 21.83 -20.20
N PRO A 2 30.77 22.54 -19.20
CA PRO A 2 30.06 21.84 -18.15
C PRO A 2 28.86 21.19 -18.80
N THR A 3 28.78 19.89 -18.73
CA THR A 3 27.56 19.15 -19.04
C THR A 3 26.57 19.54 -17.96
N ASP A 4 25.55 20.33 -18.31
CA ASP A 4 24.41 20.55 -17.43
C ASP A 4 23.83 19.16 -17.06
N TYR A 5 24.09 18.73 -15.84
CA TYR A 5 23.55 17.49 -15.31
C TYR A 5 22.10 17.76 -14.93
N LEU A 6 21.20 17.53 -15.87
CA LEU A 6 19.76 17.64 -15.66
C LEU A 6 19.24 16.32 -15.10
N LEU A 7 18.84 16.33 -13.84
CA LEU A 7 18.11 15.20 -13.23
C LEU A 7 16.71 15.14 -13.85
N SER A 8 16.26 13.93 -14.20
CA SER A 8 14.87 13.71 -14.54
C SER A 8 13.98 13.84 -13.28
N GLN A 9 12.67 14.02 -13.47
CA GLN A 9 11.73 14.04 -12.34
C GLN A 9 11.84 12.75 -11.50
N LEU A 10 11.93 11.58 -12.14
CA LEU A 10 12.08 10.31 -11.44
C LEU A 10 13.39 10.22 -10.64
N ASP A 11 14.49 10.81 -11.13
CA ASP A 11 15.75 10.83 -10.38
C ASP A 11 15.63 11.68 -9.11
N VAL A 12 14.91 12.81 -9.19
CA VAL A 12 14.65 13.67 -8.03
C VAL A 12 13.77 12.93 -7.00
N LEU A 13 12.69 12.32 -7.45
CA LEU A 13 11.77 11.54 -6.60
C LEU A 13 12.47 10.33 -5.96
N GLU A 14 13.29 9.60 -6.71
CA GLU A 14 14.10 8.49 -6.20
C GLU A 14 15.09 8.97 -5.13
N ALA A 15 15.82 10.06 -5.40
CA ALA A 15 16.80 10.62 -4.47
C ALA A 15 16.14 11.08 -3.16
N GLU A 16 14.96 11.73 -3.24
CA GLU A 16 14.18 12.13 -2.06
C GLU A 16 13.75 10.91 -1.24
N SER A 17 13.19 9.89 -1.90
CA SER A 17 12.73 8.67 -1.22
C SER A 17 13.87 7.92 -0.55
N ILE A 18 15.02 7.79 -1.20
CA ILE A 18 16.23 7.18 -0.66
C ILE A 18 16.74 7.97 0.56
N HIS A 19 16.75 9.32 0.47
CA HIS A 19 17.12 10.18 1.59
C HIS A 19 16.22 9.92 2.79
N ILE A 20 14.90 9.94 2.62
CA ILE A 20 13.92 9.68 3.67
C ILE A 20 14.16 8.31 4.33
N MET A 21 14.37 7.26 3.54
CA MET A 21 14.61 5.91 4.08
C MET A 21 15.89 5.83 4.90
N ARG A 22 16.96 6.54 4.49
CA ARG A 22 18.23 6.60 5.23
C ARG A 22 18.11 7.39 6.52
N GLU A 23 17.38 8.52 6.51
CA GLU A 23 17.09 9.31 7.72
C GLU A 23 16.34 8.46 8.75
N VAL A 24 15.29 7.73 8.35
CA VAL A 24 14.53 6.87 9.24
C VAL A 24 15.41 5.74 9.82
N ALA A 25 16.21 5.09 8.98
CA ALA A 25 17.10 4.01 9.46
C ALA A 25 18.20 4.51 10.40
N ALA A 26 18.57 5.80 10.33
CA ALA A 26 19.57 6.41 11.23
C ALA A 26 18.98 6.87 12.56
N GLU A 27 17.72 7.32 12.56
CA GLU A 27 17.08 7.99 13.69
C GLU A 27 16.22 7.05 14.55
N PHE A 28 15.70 5.96 13.97
CA PHE A 28 14.79 5.04 14.65
C PHE A 28 15.48 3.71 14.96
N GLU A 29 15.12 3.13 16.11
CA GLU A 29 15.73 1.88 16.57
C GLU A 29 15.13 0.65 15.86
N ARG A 30 13.84 0.70 15.53
CA ARG A 30 13.07 -0.44 15.04
C ARG A 30 12.11 -0.07 13.91
N PRO A 31 12.63 0.42 12.78
CA PRO A 31 11.80 0.66 11.61
C PRO A 31 11.36 -0.65 10.96
N ALA A 32 10.23 -0.63 10.25
CA ALA A 32 9.76 -1.70 9.38
C ALA A 32 9.13 -1.14 8.12
N LEU A 33 9.15 -1.90 7.02
CA LEU A 33 8.50 -1.54 5.77
C LEU A 33 7.21 -2.36 5.59
N LEU A 34 6.07 -1.67 5.47
CA LEU A 34 4.79 -2.31 5.17
C LEU A 34 4.79 -2.79 3.71
N PHE A 35 4.70 -4.10 3.52
CA PHE A 35 4.79 -4.73 2.22
C PHE A 35 3.52 -5.52 1.90
N SER A 36 2.59 -4.88 1.20
CA SER A 36 1.32 -5.49 0.78
C SER A 36 1.43 -6.36 -0.47
N GLY A 37 2.58 -6.37 -1.17
CA GLY A 37 2.72 -6.96 -2.51
C GLY A 37 2.08 -6.12 -3.62
N GLY A 38 1.53 -4.96 -3.29
CA GLY A 38 1.03 -3.98 -4.25
C GLY A 38 2.15 -3.16 -4.91
N LYS A 39 1.89 -2.60 -6.10
CA LYS A 39 2.87 -1.84 -6.91
C LYS A 39 3.64 -0.79 -6.13
N ASP A 40 2.93 -0.03 -5.28
CA ASP A 40 3.55 1.04 -4.47
C ASP A 40 4.54 0.47 -3.45
N SER A 41 4.17 -0.61 -2.76
CA SER A 41 5.05 -1.29 -1.81
C SER A 41 6.22 -2.02 -2.50
N ILE A 42 6.05 -2.47 -3.75
CA ILE A 42 7.12 -3.05 -4.57
C ILE A 42 8.15 -1.98 -4.94
N VAL A 43 7.70 -0.80 -5.37
CA VAL A 43 8.59 0.35 -5.63
C VAL A 43 9.32 0.75 -4.35
N MET A 44 8.63 0.81 -3.21
CA MET A 44 9.27 1.09 -1.93
C MET A 44 10.33 0.07 -1.55
N LEU A 45 10.09 -1.21 -1.79
CA LEU A 45 11.07 -2.26 -1.52
C LEU A 45 12.31 -2.14 -2.43
N ALA A 46 12.12 -1.79 -3.70
CA ALA A 46 13.22 -1.52 -4.64
C ALA A 46 14.03 -0.28 -4.23
N LEU A 47 13.35 0.79 -3.78
CA LEU A 47 13.99 1.99 -3.24
C LEU A 47 14.80 1.69 -1.98
N ALA A 48 14.27 0.85 -1.07
CA ALA A 48 14.98 0.41 0.11
C ALA A 48 16.24 -0.40 -0.26
N GLU A 49 16.13 -1.33 -1.22
CA GLU A 49 17.30 -2.06 -1.74
C GLU A 49 18.38 -1.09 -2.25
N LYS A 50 18.01 -0.11 -3.07
CA LYS A 50 18.96 0.91 -3.57
C LYS A 50 19.53 1.78 -2.46
N ALA A 51 18.70 2.16 -1.47
CA ALA A 51 19.11 3.03 -0.37
C ALA A 51 20.27 2.44 0.45
N PHE A 52 20.32 1.12 0.60
CA PHE A 52 21.27 0.47 1.48
C PHE A 52 22.36 -0.35 0.77
N ARG A 53 22.34 -0.47 -0.57
CA ARG A 53 23.42 -1.14 -1.32
C ARG A 53 24.78 -0.55 -0.99
N PRO A 54 25.85 -1.36 -0.84
CA PRO A 54 25.89 -2.82 -1.04
C PRO A 54 25.46 -3.66 0.18
N ALA A 55 25.06 -3.04 1.28
CA ALA A 55 24.53 -3.72 2.45
C ALA A 55 23.09 -4.22 2.21
N ASN A 56 22.62 -5.12 3.07
CA ASN A 56 21.22 -5.54 3.09
C ASN A 56 20.33 -4.45 3.69
N ILE A 57 19.03 -4.53 3.40
CA ILE A 57 18.01 -3.68 4.02
C ILE A 57 18.06 -3.90 5.56
N PRO A 58 18.24 -2.85 6.37
CA PRO A 58 18.51 -3.01 7.82
C PRO A 58 17.26 -3.24 8.67
N PHE A 59 16.09 -3.32 8.08
CA PHE A 59 14.80 -3.49 8.76
C PHE A 59 13.95 -4.59 8.11
N PRO A 60 13.01 -5.20 8.86
CA PRO A 60 12.11 -6.20 8.31
C PRO A 60 11.07 -5.59 7.37
N VAL A 61 10.52 -6.42 6.51
CA VAL A 61 9.27 -6.13 5.80
C VAL A 61 8.11 -6.79 6.54
N MET A 62 6.96 -6.11 6.62
CA MET A 62 5.79 -6.60 7.33
C MET A 62 4.57 -6.59 6.43
N HIS A 63 3.84 -7.69 6.41
CA HIS A 63 2.57 -7.86 5.71
C HIS A 63 1.45 -8.10 6.72
N VAL A 64 0.34 -7.38 6.58
CA VAL A 64 -0.90 -7.71 7.29
C VAL A 64 -1.75 -8.57 6.40
N ASP A 65 -1.88 -9.84 6.75
CA ASP A 65 -2.58 -10.85 5.96
C ASP A 65 -4.03 -10.98 6.41
N THR A 66 -4.96 -10.64 5.53
CA THR A 66 -6.40 -10.80 5.80
C THR A 66 -6.87 -12.25 5.68
N GLY A 67 -6.08 -13.13 5.08
CA GLY A 67 -6.49 -14.45 4.63
C GLY A 67 -7.38 -14.43 3.38
N HIS A 68 -7.73 -13.22 2.88
CA HIS A 68 -8.54 -12.99 1.68
C HIS A 68 -7.74 -12.30 0.57
N ASN A 69 -6.42 -12.41 0.59
CA ASN A 69 -5.55 -11.82 -0.42
C ASN A 69 -5.51 -12.67 -1.69
N PHE A 70 -5.23 -12.05 -2.82
CA PHE A 70 -5.00 -12.76 -4.08
C PHE A 70 -3.77 -13.66 -3.99
N THR A 71 -3.90 -14.91 -4.45
CA THR A 71 -2.78 -15.88 -4.44
C THR A 71 -1.56 -15.36 -5.20
N GLU A 72 -1.79 -14.71 -6.35
CA GLU A 72 -0.74 -14.10 -7.18
C GLU A 72 0.10 -13.07 -6.40
N VAL A 73 -0.52 -12.37 -5.45
CA VAL A 73 0.14 -11.35 -4.62
C VAL A 73 0.91 -12.00 -3.48
N ILE A 74 0.35 -13.03 -2.86
CA ILE A 74 0.99 -13.77 -1.75
C ILE A 74 2.22 -14.52 -2.26
N ASP A 75 2.10 -15.23 -3.37
CA ASP A 75 3.22 -15.95 -4.00
C ASP A 75 4.35 -15.00 -4.38
N PHE A 76 4.00 -13.84 -4.96
CA PHE A 76 4.96 -12.80 -5.27
C PHE A 76 5.67 -12.27 -4.03
N ARG A 77 4.92 -11.94 -2.95
CA ARG A 77 5.43 -11.46 -1.68
C ARG A 77 6.49 -12.39 -1.10
N ASP A 78 6.13 -13.67 -0.99
CA ASP A 78 6.99 -14.67 -0.35
C ASP A 78 8.27 -14.92 -1.16
N ARG A 79 8.13 -15.05 -2.47
CA ARG A 79 9.27 -15.20 -3.37
C ARG A 79 10.18 -13.97 -3.32
N ARG A 80 9.64 -12.77 -3.43
CA ARG A 80 10.45 -11.55 -3.46
C ARG A 80 11.17 -11.28 -2.13
N ALA A 81 10.53 -11.55 -1.00
CA ALA A 81 11.17 -11.45 0.30
C ALA A 81 12.35 -12.46 0.44
N ALA A 82 12.15 -13.68 -0.03
CA ALA A 82 13.20 -14.71 -0.02
C ALA A 82 14.39 -14.35 -0.93
N GLU A 83 14.15 -13.85 -2.14
CA GLU A 83 15.18 -13.42 -3.09
C GLU A 83 16.07 -12.31 -2.51
N LEU A 84 15.48 -11.35 -1.83
CA LEU A 84 16.22 -10.26 -1.20
C LEU A 84 16.85 -10.63 0.14
N GLY A 85 16.53 -11.81 0.69
CA GLY A 85 16.99 -12.23 2.00
C GLY A 85 16.51 -11.32 3.14
N VAL A 86 15.39 -10.62 2.97
CA VAL A 86 14.82 -9.75 4.00
C VAL A 86 13.96 -10.57 4.97
N ARG A 87 13.94 -10.16 6.23
CA ARG A 87 13.05 -10.76 7.23
C ARG A 87 11.60 -10.36 6.93
N LEU A 88 10.77 -11.31 6.54
CA LEU A 88 9.33 -11.12 6.38
C LEU A 88 8.62 -11.42 7.70
N ILE A 89 7.78 -10.49 8.15
CA ILE A 89 6.85 -10.64 9.28
C ILE A 89 5.45 -10.64 8.70
N VAL A 90 4.66 -11.67 9.00
CA VAL A 90 3.26 -11.77 8.59
C VAL A 90 2.39 -11.65 9.83
N ALA A 91 1.58 -10.59 9.89
CA ALA A 91 0.58 -10.38 10.93
C ALA A 91 -0.79 -10.85 10.40
N SER A 92 -1.34 -11.89 11.00
CA SER A 92 -2.55 -12.57 10.53
C SER A 92 -3.80 -11.97 11.17
N VAL A 93 -4.75 -11.53 10.34
CA VAL A 93 -6.09 -11.13 10.81
C VAL A 93 -6.83 -12.34 11.40
N GLN A 94 -6.60 -13.56 10.85
CA GLN A 94 -7.19 -14.77 11.41
C GLN A 94 -6.76 -14.99 12.86
N ASP A 95 -5.47 -14.80 13.18
CA ASP A 95 -4.97 -14.94 14.55
C ASP A 95 -5.63 -13.91 15.49
N SER A 96 -5.90 -12.71 15.00
CA SER A 96 -6.62 -11.67 15.78
C SER A 96 -8.09 -12.04 16.01
N ILE A 97 -8.74 -12.72 15.05
CA ILE A 97 -10.11 -13.26 15.18
C ILE A 97 -10.11 -14.41 16.21
N ASP A 98 -9.20 -15.35 16.07
CA ASP A 98 -9.10 -16.54 16.94
C ASP A 98 -8.78 -16.15 18.40
N ALA A 99 -8.02 -15.08 18.58
CA ALA A 99 -7.75 -14.49 19.89
C ALA A 99 -8.90 -13.63 20.43
N GLY A 100 -9.99 -13.45 19.68
CA GLY A 100 -11.15 -12.65 20.09
C GLY A 100 -10.90 -11.14 20.14
N ARG A 101 -9.83 -10.63 19.51
CA ARG A 101 -9.50 -9.21 19.48
C ARG A 101 -10.32 -8.42 18.46
N VAL A 102 -10.77 -9.09 17.43
CA VAL A 102 -11.68 -8.55 16.42
C VAL A 102 -12.75 -9.56 16.11
N VAL A 103 -13.90 -9.09 15.62
CA VAL A 103 -15.04 -9.94 15.24
C VAL A 103 -15.24 -9.82 13.73
N GLU A 104 -15.27 -10.96 13.06
CA GLU A 104 -15.54 -11.01 11.63
C GLU A 104 -17.03 -10.72 11.36
N GLU A 105 -17.28 -9.78 10.48
CA GLU A 105 -18.63 -9.50 10.00
C GLU A 105 -19.08 -10.58 9.02
N SER A 106 -20.38 -10.82 8.94
CA SER A 106 -21.01 -11.74 7.97
C SER A 106 -21.95 -10.98 7.06
N GLY A 107 -22.15 -11.48 5.83
CA GLY A 107 -23.09 -10.92 4.87
C GLY A 107 -22.45 -10.45 3.57
N ARG A 108 -23.28 -9.93 2.67
CA ARG A 108 -22.90 -9.52 1.29
C ARG A 108 -21.76 -8.49 1.22
N TRP A 109 -21.62 -7.67 2.26
CA TRP A 109 -20.64 -6.59 2.35
C TRP A 109 -19.53 -6.86 3.36
N ALA A 110 -19.47 -8.06 3.90
CA ALA A 110 -18.45 -8.43 4.85
C ALA A 110 -17.05 -8.33 4.21
N SER A 111 -16.13 -7.72 4.94
CA SER A 111 -14.74 -7.57 4.50
C SER A 111 -13.82 -7.55 5.72
N ARG A 112 -12.71 -8.27 5.64
CA ARG A 112 -11.65 -8.22 6.66
C ARG A 112 -10.76 -6.98 6.54
N ASN A 113 -10.98 -6.15 5.53
CA ASN A 113 -10.14 -4.97 5.29
C ASN A 113 -10.09 -4.01 6.49
N LYS A 114 -11.22 -3.82 7.20
CA LYS A 114 -11.27 -3.00 8.42
C LYS A 114 -10.53 -3.63 9.61
N LEU A 115 -10.48 -4.96 9.67
CA LEU A 115 -9.86 -5.69 10.78
C LEU A 115 -8.33 -5.60 10.76
N GLN A 116 -7.74 -5.23 9.63
CA GLN A 116 -6.31 -5.03 9.49
C GLN A 116 -5.74 -3.99 10.48
N THR A 117 -6.54 -2.99 10.86
CA THR A 117 -6.08 -1.93 11.77
C THR A 117 -5.63 -2.50 13.12
N THR A 118 -6.48 -3.27 13.77
CA THR A 118 -6.16 -3.89 15.07
C THR A 118 -4.96 -4.82 14.94
N THR A 119 -4.94 -5.69 13.93
CA THR A 119 -3.83 -6.62 13.67
C THR A 119 -2.51 -5.87 13.44
N LEU A 120 -2.55 -4.75 12.72
CA LEU A 120 -1.38 -3.91 12.50
C LEU A 120 -0.86 -3.28 13.79
N LEU A 121 -1.76 -2.73 14.62
CA LEU A 121 -1.37 -2.09 15.90
C LEU A 121 -0.80 -3.12 16.86
N ASP A 122 -1.39 -4.31 16.96
CA ASP A 122 -0.84 -5.42 17.74
C ASP A 122 0.57 -5.80 17.26
N ALA A 123 0.77 -5.93 15.95
CA ALA A 123 2.08 -6.28 15.40
C ALA A 123 3.13 -5.19 15.65
N ILE A 124 2.73 -3.91 15.68
CA ILE A 124 3.61 -2.79 16.04
C ILE A 124 4.04 -2.90 17.50
N GLU A 125 3.09 -3.17 18.40
CA GLU A 125 3.36 -3.31 19.82
C GLU A 125 4.26 -4.52 20.12
N ASP A 126 3.92 -5.68 19.56
CA ASP A 126 4.66 -6.94 19.76
C ASP A 126 6.11 -6.84 19.29
N ASN A 127 6.35 -6.19 18.16
CA ASN A 127 7.69 -5.98 17.60
C ASN A 127 8.34 -4.68 18.10
N ARG A 128 7.61 -3.83 18.81
CA ARG A 128 8.02 -2.51 19.31
C ARG A 128 8.54 -1.62 18.17
N PHE A 129 7.84 -1.60 17.04
CA PHE A 129 8.19 -0.74 15.92
C PHE A 129 7.96 0.73 16.29
N ASP A 130 8.93 1.57 16.00
CA ASP A 130 8.90 3.02 16.24
C ASP A 130 8.71 3.84 14.95
N ALA A 131 9.02 3.26 13.80
CA ALA A 131 8.74 3.83 12.48
C ALA A 131 8.27 2.78 11.48
N LEU A 132 7.24 3.11 10.68
CA LEU A 132 6.75 2.20 9.64
C LEU A 132 6.66 2.94 8.31
N PHE A 133 7.38 2.44 7.32
CA PHE A 133 7.25 2.91 5.95
C PHE A 133 5.96 2.43 5.33
N GLY A 134 5.21 3.32 4.73
CA GLY A 134 3.97 3.03 4.00
C GLY A 134 3.99 3.59 2.59
N GLY A 135 3.31 2.91 1.67
CA GLY A 135 3.24 3.25 0.25
C GLY A 135 2.20 4.32 -0.10
N ALA A 136 1.73 5.10 0.87
CA ALA A 136 0.71 6.11 0.61
C ALA A 136 1.24 7.29 -0.20
N ARG A 137 0.45 7.73 -1.18
CA ARG A 137 0.74 8.88 -2.05
C ARG A 137 -0.35 9.95 -1.91
N ARG A 138 0.03 11.21 -2.00
CA ARG A 138 -0.93 12.34 -1.96
C ARG A 138 -1.88 12.34 -3.14
N ASP A 139 -1.47 11.78 -4.27
CA ASP A 139 -2.24 11.65 -5.50
C ASP A 139 -3.37 10.62 -5.39
N GLU A 140 -3.22 9.64 -4.51
CA GLU A 140 -4.13 8.50 -4.39
C GLU A 140 -5.54 8.91 -3.94
N GLU A 141 -5.63 9.88 -3.02
CA GLU A 141 -6.90 10.36 -2.47
C GLU A 141 -6.74 11.72 -1.77
N LYS A 142 -7.80 12.55 -1.77
CA LYS A 142 -7.82 13.90 -1.18
C LYS A 142 -7.45 13.92 0.32
N ALA A 143 -7.90 12.93 1.10
CA ALA A 143 -7.59 12.86 2.53
C ALA A 143 -6.07 12.68 2.77
N ARG A 144 -5.37 11.97 1.88
CA ARG A 144 -3.92 11.76 1.96
C ARG A 144 -3.11 13.01 1.63
N ALA A 145 -3.65 13.94 0.86
CA ALA A 145 -2.99 15.20 0.56
C ALA A 145 -2.72 16.06 1.81
N LYS A 146 -3.43 15.83 2.90
CA LYS A 146 -3.25 16.52 4.19
C LYS A 146 -2.14 15.90 5.05
N GLU A 147 -1.71 14.68 4.77
CA GLU A 147 -0.65 14.00 5.54
C GLU A 147 0.72 14.55 5.23
N ARG A 148 1.59 14.50 6.24
CA ARG A 148 3.00 14.78 6.11
C ARG A 148 3.75 13.51 5.70
N VAL A 149 4.97 13.65 5.20
CA VAL A 149 5.86 12.52 4.93
C VAL A 149 6.12 11.74 6.23
N PHE A 150 6.33 12.45 7.34
CA PHE A 150 6.41 11.90 8.70
C PHE A 150 5.11 12.16 9.43
N SER A 151 4.24 11.16 9.48
CA SER A 151 2.91 11.25 10.07
C SER A 151 2.92 10.65 11.47
N PHE A 152 2.77 11.51 12.48
CA PHE A 152 2.82 11.13 13.88
C PHE A 152 1.57 10.35 14.29
N ARG A 153 1.79 9.30 15.08
CA ARG A 153 0.76 8.50 15.74
C ARG A 153 0.96 8.57 17.24
N ASP A 154 -0.13 8.80 17.96
CA ASP A 154 -0.13 8.78 19.42
C ASP A 154 0.04 7.35 19.97
N GLU A 155 0.00 7.22 21.28
CA GLU A 155 0.13 5.93 21.99
C GLU A 155 -0.99 4.92 21.67
N PHE A 156 -2.10 5.37 21.06
CA PHE A 156 -3.20 4.53 20.57
C PHE A 156 -3.08 4.23 19.07
N GLY A 157 -2.02 4.69 18.41
CA GLY A 157 -1.82 4.56 16.96
C GLY A 157 -2.64 5.53 16.12
N GLN A 158 -3.36 6.47 16.73
CA GLN A 158 -4.21 7.43 16.03
C GLN A 158 -3.37 8.57 15.44
N TRP A 159 -3.81 9.08 14.31
CA TRP A 159 -3.19 10.24 13.69
C TRP A 159 -3.33 11.50 14.57
N ASP A 160 -2.19 12.11 14.90
CA ASP A 160 -2.13 13.31 15.70
C ASP A 160 -1.83 14.55 14.84
N PRO A 161 -2.87 15.20 14.27
CA PRO A 161 -2.68 16.38 13.43
C PRO A 161 -2.15 17.61 14.19
N LYS A 162 -2.26 17.64 15.52
CA LYS A 162 -1.81 18.78 16.35
C LYS A 162 -0.30 18.77 16.55
N ASN A 163 0.30 17.58 16.58
CA ASN A 163 1.75 17.41 16.75
C ASN A 163 2.49 17.25 15.41
N GLN A 164 1.77 17.34 14.27
CA GLN A 164 2.41 17.37 12.95
C GLN A 164 3.29 18.61 12.82
N ARG A 165 4.49 18.44 12.29
CA ARG A 165 5.46 19.53 12.15
C ARG A 165 5.66 19.90 10.69
N PRO A 166 5.96 21.17 10.38
CA PRO A 166 6.32 21.57 9.03
C PRO A 166 7.56 20.80 8.54
N GLU A 167 7.54 20.39 7.30
CA GLU A 167 8.65 19.67 6.61
C GLU A 167 9.31 20.62 5.60
N LEU A 168 9.71 21.81 6.10
CA LEU A 168 10.39 22.82 5.28
C LEU A 168 11.78 22.34 4.92
N TRP A 169 12.17 22.54 3.66
CA TRP A 169 13.50 22.20 3.12
C TRP A 169 13.87 20.72 3.29
N ASN A 170 12.88 19.82 3.28
CA ASN A 170 13.07 18.39 3.51
C ASN A 170 13.76 18.07 4.84
N LEU A 171 13.53 18.90 5.87
CA LEU A 171 13.95 18.64 7.22
C LEU A 171 12.81 17.92 7.97
N TYR A 172 13.09 16.72 8.42
CA TYR A 172 12.13 15.88 9.10
C TYR A 172 12.36 15.91 10.61
N ASN A 173 11.27 15.93 11.37
CA ASN A 173 11.37 15.81 12.82
C ASN A 173 11.03 14.38 13.22
N THR A 174 12.01 13.71 13.80
CA THR A 174 11.95 12.30 14.17
C THR A 174 11.64 12.06 15.65
N ARG A 175 11.51 13.15 16.45
CA ARG A 175 11.31 13.03 17.89
C ARG A 175 9.94 12.49 18.24
N ILE A 176 9.92 11.28 18.83
CA ILE A 176 8.74 10.62 19.40
C ILE A 176 8.89 10.45 20.90
N ARG A 177 7.77 10.22 21.58
CA ARG A 177 7.72 9.81 22.99
C ARG A 177 7.55 8.30 23.08
N ARG A 178 7.77 7.77 24.27
CA ARG A 178 7.55 6.34 24.52
C ARG A 178 6.08 5.98 24.27
N GLY A 179 5.85 4.95 23.44
CA GLY A 179 4.52 4.50 23.02
C GLY A 179 4.00 5.15 21.73
N GLU A 180 4.55 6.30 21.31
CA GLU A 180 4.27 6.89 20.02
C GLU A 180 5.09 6.20 18.92
N HIS A 181 4.60 6.28 17.68
CA HIS A 181 5.35 5.83 16.50
C HIS A 181 5.06 6.74 15.30
N ILE A 182 5.85 6.62 14.26
CA ILE A 182 5.68 7.42 13.04
C ILE A 182 5.34 6.52 11.85
N ARG A 183 4.39 6.95 11.04
CA ARG A 183 4.21 6.46 9.67
C ARG A 183 5.02 7.33 8.73
N VAL A 184 5.84 6.71 7.91
CA VAL A 184 6.69 7.42 6.96
C VAL A 184 6.28 7.06 5.53
N PHE A 185 6.09 8.09 4.70
CA PHE A 185 5.61 7.93 3.32
C PHE A 185 6.66 8.44 2.31
N PRO A 186 7.71 7.65 2.01
CA PRO A 186 8.81 8.07 1.14
C PRO A 186 8.36 8.44 -0.28
N ILE A 187 7.29 7.83 -0.77
CA ILE A 187 6.72 8.07 -2.10
C ILE A 187 5.51 9.02 -2.07
N SER A 188 5.35 9.80 -1.00
CA SER A 188 4.20 10.71 -0.81
C SER A 188 4.00 11.68 -1.97
N ASN A 189 5.09 12.15 -2.59
CA ASN A 189 5.07 13.12 -3.70
C ASN A 189 4.97 12.47 -5.09
N TRP A 190 4.95 11.15 -5.18
CA TRP A 190 4.84 10.42 -6.44
C TRP A 190 3.38 10.35 -6.90
N THR A 191 3.16 10.45 -8.20
CA THR A 191 1.87 10.13 -8.84
C THR A 191 1.79 8.64 -9.17
N GLU A 192 0.58 8.16 -9.51
CA GLU A 192 0.43 6.79 -10.02
C GLU A 192 1.25 6.56 -11.29
N LEU A 193 1.32 7.57 -12.15
CA LEU A 193 2.13 7.52 -13.37
C LEU A 193 3.62 7.39 -13.05
N ASP A 194 4.15 8.17 -12.08
CA ASP A 194 5.55 8.06 -11.64
C ASP A 194 5.87 6.64 -11.12
N ILE A 195 4.93 5.99 -10.42
CA ILE A 195 5.09 4.60 -9.96
C ILE A 195 5.24 3.64 -11.16
N TRP A 196 4.38 3.76 -12.17
CA TRP A 196 4.44 2.90 -13.34
C TRP A 196 5.67 3.17 -14.22
N ASP A 197 6.02 4.45 -14.42
CA ASP A 197 7.24 4.84 -15.14
C ASP A 197 8.50 4.33 -14.43
N TYR A 198 8.49 4.30 -13.09
CA TYR A 198 9.59 3.73 -12.31
C TYR A 198 9.66 2.22 -12.44
N ILE A 199 8.52 1.51 -12.41
CA ILE A 199 8.43 0.08 -12.65
C ILE A 199 9.03 -0.28 -14.03
N GLU A 200 8.69 0.50 -15.06
CA GLU A 200 9.23 0.31 -16.41
C GLU A 200 10.74 0.58 -16.45
N ARG A 201 11.17 1.74 -15.93
CA ARG A 201 12.57 2.16 -15.91
C ARG A 201 13.51 1.16 -15.23
N GLU A 202 13.09 0.66 -14.08
CA GLU A 202 13.88 -0.27 -13.26
C GLU A 202 13.61 -1.74 -13.61
N ASN A 203 12.72 -1.99 -14.57
CA ASN A 203 12.29 -3.34 -14.96
C ASN A 203 11.86 -4.18 -13.73
N LEU A 204 11.05 -3.58 -12.86
CA LEU A 204 10.58 -4.25 -11.66
C LEU A 204 9.52 -5.29 -11.99
N GLU A 205 9.69 -6.48 -11.43
CA GLU A 205 8.65 -7.51 -11.49
C GLU A 205 7.49 -7.14 -10.57
N ILE A 206 6.27 -7.35 -11.06
CA ILE A 206 5.03 -7.13 -10.33
C ILE A 206 4.10 -8.35 -10.47
N PRO A 207 3.14 -8.57 -9.58
CA PRO A 207 2.15 -9.65 -9.70
C PRO A 207 1.39 -9.61 -11.03
N SER A 208 1.14 -10.78 -11.61
CA SER A 208 0.46 -10.92 -12.91
C SER A 208 -0.94 -10.30 -12.95
N ILE A 209 -1.59 -10.20 -11.82
CA ILE A 209 -2.93 -9.61 -11.65
C ILE A 209 -3.02 -8.14 -12.10
N TYR A 210 -1.90 -7.44 -12.20
CA TYR A 210 -1.83 -6.07 -12.73
C TYR A 210 -1.97 -5.98 -14.24
N TYR A 211 -1.80 -7.11 -14.94
CA TYR A 211 -1.94 -7.20 -16.40
C TYR A 211 -3.28 -7.83 -16.78
N ALA A 212 -3.72 -7.59 -17.99
CA ALA A 212 -4.97 -8.13 -18.52
C ALA A 212 -4.98 -9.66 -18.52
N HIS A 213 -6.02 -10.24 -17.94
CA HIS A 213 -6.26 -11.68 -17.89
C HIS A 213 -7.76 -11.97 -17.87
N GLU A 214 -8.16 -13.16 -18.28
CA GLU A 214 -9.55 -13.60 -18.15
C GLU A 214 -9.85 -13.97 -16.70
N ARG A 215 -10.99 -13.46 -16.18
CA ARG A 215 -11.47 -13.77 -14.83
C ARG A 215 -12.98 -13.85 -14.79
N GLU A 216 -13.50 -14.77 -13.99
CA GLU A 216 -14.92 -14.78 -13.64
C GLU A 216 -15.22 -13.68 -12.64
N VAL A 217 -16.14 -12.81 -13.02
CA VAL A 217 -16.52 -11.62 -12.24
C VAL A 217 -18.03 -11.45 -12.23
N PHE A 218 -18.49 -10.66 -11.29
CA PHE A 218 -19.86 -10.13 -11.27
C PHE A 218 -19.80 -8.64 -10.99
N GLU A 219 -20.87 -7.92 -11.32
CA GLU A 219 -20.95 -6.49 -11.07
C GLU A 219 -21.77 -6.22 -9.80
N ARG A 220 -21.21 -5.40 -8.90
CA ARG A 220 -21.87 -4.89 -7.70
C ARG A 220 -21.63 -3.39 -7.58
N ASP A 221 -22.70 -2.59 -7.62
CA ASP A 221 -22.68 -1.12 -7.55
C ASP A 221 -21.70 -0.48 -8.55
N GLY A 222 -21.63 -1.03 -9.78
CA GLY A 222 -20.74 -0.54 -10.83
C GLY A 222 -19.26 -0.91 -10.62
N ILE A 223 -18.96 -1.89 -9.77
CA ILE A 223 -17.62 -2.44 -9.56
C ILE A 223 -17.60 -3.90 -9.97
N LEU A 224 -16.60 -4.30 -10.76
CA LEU A 224 -16.35 -5.69 -11.10
C LEU A 224 -15.60 -6.36 -9.96
N LEU A 225 -16.24 -7.32 -9.30
CA LEU A 225 -15.63 -8.14 -8.25
C LEU A 225 -15.36 -9.55 -8.78
N ALA A 226 -14.22 -10.12 -8.42
CA ALA A 226 -13.94 -11.51 -8.73
C ALA A 226 -14.83 -12.44 -7.92
N ASP A 227 -15.38 -13.49 -8.57
CA ASP A 227 -16.03 -14.57 -7.84
C ASP A 227 -14.98 -15.38 -7.07
N ASN A 228 -15.23 -15.58 -5.78
CA ASN A 228 -14.35 -16.31 -4.89
C ASN A 228 -15.10 -16.80 -3.64
N GLN A 229 -14.48 -17.67 -2.88
CA GLN A 229 -15.09 -18.30 -1.69
C GLN A 229 -15.40 -17.34 -0.53
N PHE A 230 -14.87 -16.14 -0.53
CA PHE A 230 -15.01 -15.17 0.56
C PHE A 230 -16.12 -14.15 0.30
N VAL A 231 -16.63 -14.06 -0.93
CA VAL A 231 -17.67 -13.11 -1.32
C VAL A 231 -19.02 -13.81 -1.42
N GLN A 232 -20.00 -13.32 -0.67
CA GLN A 232 -21.40 -13.79 -0.81
C GLN A 232 -22.04 -13.04 -1.98
N ARG A 233 -22.14 -13.70 -3.14
CA ARG A 233 -22.83 -13.20 -4.33
C ARG A 233 -24.34 -13.34 -4.18
N GLY A 234 -25.08 -12.32 -4.60
CA GLY A 234 -26.55 -12.36 -4.66
C GLY A 234 -27.07 -13.06 -5.92
N ASP A 235 -28.31 -13.55 -5.88
CA ASP A 235 -28.98 -14.15 -7.05
C ASP A 235 -29.21 -13.13 -8.20
N ASP A 236 -29.20 -11.85 -7.87
CA ASP A 236 -29.33 -10.72 -8.78
C ASP A 236 -28.01 -10.29 -9.42
N GLU A 237 -26.90 -10.94 -9.11
CA GLU A 237 -25.55 -10.65 -9.61
C GLU A 237 -25.06 -11.79 -10.53
N PRO A 238 -25.36 -11.71 -11.85
CA PRO A 238 -24.94 -12.75 -12.79
C PRO A 238 -23.43 -12.83 -12.91
N LEU A 239 -22.93 -14.06 -12.96
CA LEU A 239 -21.51 -14.35 -13.18
C LEU A 239 -21.20 -14.34 -14.69
N PHE A 240 -20.09 -13.75 -15.09
CA PHE A 240 -19.60 -13.77 -16.45
C PHE A 240 -18.07 -13.69 -16.52
N THR A 241 -17.51 -14.26 -17.56
CA THR A 241 -16.05 -14.19 -17.79
C THR A 241 -15.74 -12.99 -18.69
N THR A 242 -14.76 -12.20 -18.29
CA THR A 242 -14.28 -11.07 -19.10
C THR A 242 -12.80 -10.80 -18.86
N THR A 243 -12.19 -10.05 -19.78
CA THR A 243 -10.79 -9.64 -19.64
C THR A 243 -10.69 -8.42 -18.74
N VAL A 244 -9.96 -8.57 -17.63
CA VAL A 244 -9.78 -7.55 -16.59
C VAL A 244 -8.33 -7.47 -16.16
N ARG A 245 -7.99 -6.37 -15.51
CA ARG A 245 -6.80 -6.23 -14.67
C ARG A 245 -7.16 -5.55 -13.35
N TYR A 246 -6.25 -5.59 -12.40
CA TYR A 246 -6.41 -4.82 -11.17
C TYR A 246 -5.51 -3.59 -11.19
N ARG A 247 -6.04 -2.45 -10.79
CA ARG A 247 -5.29 -1.19 -10.68
C ARG A 247 -4.68 -1.04 -9.29
N THR A 248 -5.39 -1.56 -8.28
CA THR A 248 -4.91 -1.72 -6.90
C THR A 248 -5.09 -3.16 -6.48
N VAL A 249 -4.34 -3.60 -5.48
CA VAL A 249 -4.51 -4.93 -4.87
C VAL A 249 -4.74 -4.80 -3.37
N GLY A 250 -5.47 -5.75 -2.81
CA GLY A 250 -5.82 -5.78 -1.40
C GLY A 250 -6.66 -7.01 -1.08
N ASP A 251 -7.63 -6.88 -0.17
CA ASP A 251 -8.60 -7.92 0.15
C ASP A 251 -9.53 -8.17 -1.06
N MET A 252 -9.69 -9.43 -1.48
CA MET A 252 -10.51 -9.83 -2.63
C MET A 252 -11.98 -9.42 -2.50
N THR A 253 -12.47 -9.28 -1.26
CA THR A 253 -13.88 -8.97 -1.00
C THR A 253 -14.25 -7.53 -1.35
N CYS A 254 -13.28 -6.63 -1.39
CA CYS A 254 -13.50 -5.19 -1.65
C CYS A 254 -12.64 -4.60 -2.77
N THR A 255 -11.80 -5.41 -3.42
CA THR A 255 -10.94 -4.94 -4.50
C THR A 255 -11.59 -5.18 -5.86
N GLY A 256 -11.95 -4.10 -6.54
CA GLY A 256 -12.55 -4.14 -7.86
C GLY A 256 -11.52 -4.26 -8.98
N ALA A 257 -11.90 -5.03 -9.99
CA ALA A 257 -11.19 -5.09 -11.27
C ALA A 257 -11.67 -3.98 -12.22
N VAL A 258 -10.88 -3.69 -13.24
CA VAL A 258 -11.22 -2.81 -14.36
C VAL A 258 -11.14 -3.58 -15.66
N SER A 259 -12.08 -3.36 -16.58
CA SER A 259 -12.00 -3.92 -17.93
C SER A 259 -10.79 -3.32 -18.63
N SER A 260 -9.91 -4.16 -19.13
CA SER A 260 -8.66 -3.72 -19.76
C SER A 260 -8.06 -4.84 -20.60
N THR A 261 -7.37 -4.45 -21.66
CA THR A 261 -6.58 -5.35 -22.51
C THR A 261 -5.06 -5.13 -22.36
N ALA A 262 -4.65 -4.23 -21.43
CA ALA A 262 -3.25 -3.90 -21.21
C ALA A 262 -2.50 -5.10 -20.61
N SER A 263 -1.60 -5.67 -21.37
CA SER A 263 -0.83 -6.88 -21.07
C SER A 263 0.65 -6.62 -20.79
N THR A 264 1.09 -5.36 -20.97
CA THR A 264 2.47 -4.90 -20.77
C THR A 264 2.49 -3.64 -19.92
N VAL A 265 3.63 -3.34 -19.28
CA VAL A 265 3.81 -2.11 -18.49
C VAL A 265 3.53 -0.88 -19.33
N ALA A 266 4.05 -0.81 -20.55
CA ALA A 266 3.83 0.33 -21.45
C ALA A 266 2.35 0.55 -21.78
N GLU A 267 1.57 -0.51 -21.99
CA GLU A 267 0.12 -0.42 -22.21
C GLU A 267 -0.62 0.06 -20.96
N VAL A 268 -0.21 -0.41 -19.78
CA VAL A 268 -0.77 0.07 -18.50
C VAL A 268 -0.45 1.56 -18.29
N ILE A 269 0.77 2.00 -18.58
CA ILE A 269 1.16 3.42 -18.55
C ILE A 269 0.24 4.25 -19.46
N ALA A 270 0.00 3.80 -20.69
CA ALA A 270 -0.87 4.50 -21.63
C ALA A 270 -2.31 4.61 -21.11
N GLU A 271 -2.86 3.56 -20.50
CA GLU A 271 -4.19 3.59 -19.86
C GLU A 271 -4.22 4.57 -18.68
N VAL A 272 -3.24 4.50 -17.78
CA VAL A 272 -3.16 5.37 -16.59
C VAL A 272 -3.07 6.82 -17.01
N ALA A 273 -2.23 7.16 -17.98
CA ALA A 273 -2.08 8.52 -18.51
C ALA A 273 -3.37 9.06 -19.13
N ALA A 274 -4.20 8.20 -19.73
CA ALA A 274 -5.49 8.57 -20.31
C ALA A 274 -6.63 8.69 -19.27
N THR A 275 -6.44 8.16 -18.06
CA THR A 275 -7.49 8.07 -17.04
C THR A 275 -7.62 9.38 -16.26
N ARG A 276 -8.85 9.89 -16.09
CA ARG A 276 -9.16 11.10 -15.30
C ARG A 276 -9.67 10.81 -13.89
N ILE A 277 -9.93 9.55 -13.57
CA ILE A 277 -10.48 9.11 -12.28
C ILE A 277 -9.33 8.65 -11.41
N THR A 278 -9.33 9.07 -10.13
CA THR A 278 -8.33 8.62 -9.16
C THR A 278 -8.37 7.12 -8.97
N GLU A 279 -7.25 6.54 -8.62
CA GLU A 279 -7.05 5.11 -8.45
C GLU A 279 -8.08 4.50 -7.50
N ARG A 280 -8.24 5.03 -6.29
CA ARG A 280 -9.17 4.50 -5.29
C ARG A 280 -10.62 4.75 -5.63
N GLY A 281 -10.94 5.87 -6.22
CA GLY A 281 -12.31 6.19 -6.64
C GLY A 281 -12.91 5.21 -7.64
N GLN A 282 -12.06 4.50 -8.39
CA GLN A 282 -12.49 3.50 -9.37
C GLN A 282 -12.56 2.07 -8.79
N THR A 283 -11.69 1.70 -7.86
CA THR A 283 -11.41 0.31 -7.55
C THR A 283 -11.73 -0.15 -6.12
N ARG A 284 -12.13 0.78 -5.24
CA ARG A 284 -12.43 0.45 -3.83
C ARG A 284 -13.91 0.56 -3.51
N ALA A 285 -14.56 -0.59 -3.33
CA ALA A 285 -15.98 -0.67 -2.99
C ALA A 285 -16.26 -0.10 -1.59
N ASP A 286 -15.36 -0.31 -0.64
CA ASP A 286 -15.48 0.13 0.74
C ASP A 286 -15.28 1.64 0.94
N ASP A 287 -14.61 2.33 0.02
CA ASP A 287 -14.42 3.78 0.08
C ASP A 287 -15.63 4.57 -0.48
N ARG A 288 -16.53 3.92 -1.22
CA ARG A 288 -17.76 4.55 -1.76
C ARG A 288 -18.86 4.76 -0.72
N ALA A 289 -18.82 4.02 0.39
CA ALA A 289 -19.85 4.07 1.41
C ALA A 289 -19.82 5.35 2.27
N SER A 290 -18.71 6.12 2.27
CA SER A 290 -18.58 7.37 3.03
C SER A 290 -17.48 8.24 2.41
N GLU A 291 -17.77 9.53 2.15
CA GLU A 291 -16.75 10.53 1.77
C GLU A 291 -15.67 10.72 2.85
N ALA A 292 -15.96 10.31 4.08
CA ALA A 292 -15.07 10.39 5.24
C ALA A 292 -14.35 9.07 5.57
N ALA A 293 -14.57 7.99 4.80
CA ALA A 293 -14.06 6.66 5.13
C ALA A 293 -12.54 6.62 5.43
N MET A 294 -11.73 7.35 4.67
CA MET A 294 -10.29 7.44 4.91
C MET A 294 -9.93 8.31 6.11
N GLU A 295 -10.67 9.39 6.38
CA GLU A 295 -10.43 10.21 7.58
C GLU A 295 -10.79 9.43 8.85
N ASP A 296 -11.85 8.65 8.80
CA ASP A 296 -12.25 7.78 9.90
C ASP A 296 -11.20 6.68 10.14
N ARG A 297 -10.70 6.04 9.10
CA ARG A 297 -9.62 5.05 9.18
C ARG A 297 -8.32 5.62 9.77
N LYS A 298 -7.99 6.86 9.44
CA LYS A 298 -6.83 7.55 10.06
C LYS A 298 -7.03 7.75 11.56
N ARG A 299 -8.23 8.09 11.99
CA ARG A 299 -8.57 8.21 13.42
C ARG A 299 -8.50 6.87 14.14
N GLU A 300 -8.82 5.79 13.44
CA GLU A 300 -8.72 4.42 13.95
C GLU A 300 -7.30 3.86 13.93
N GLY A 301 -6.33 4.54 13.31
CA GLY A 301 -4.94 4.11 13.26
C GLY A 301 -4.53 3.32 12.01
N TYR A 302 -5.37 3.29 10.98
CA TYR A 302 -5.13 2.53 9.73
C TYR A 302 -4.20 3.29 8.79
N PHE A 303 -3.31 3.88 8.78
CA PHE A 303 -2.30 4.69 8.06
C PHE A 303 -1.98 6.02 8.79
#